data_8af86db567d8c5cd5fb9cf1bbfe6a4a7
#
_entry.id   8af86db567d8c5cd5fb9cf1bbfe6a4a7
#
_cell.length_a   1.000
_cell.length_b   1.000
_cell.length_c   1.000
_cell.angle_alpha   90.00
_cell.angle_beta   90.00
_cell.angle_gamma   90.00
#
_symmetry.space_group_name_H-M   'P 1'
#
loop_
_entity.id
_entity.type
_entity.pdbx_description
1 polymer ?
#
loop_
_entity_poly.entity_id
_entity_poly.type
_entity_poly.pdbx_seq_one_letter_code
_entity_poly.pdbx_strand_id
1 'polypeptide(L)'
;MLKDTVAKYRPFPGVHLPHRQWPARTLTRAPLWCSVDLRDGNQALAVPMNVAQKLELFQALVKCGFKEIEVGFPSASNTEFRFNRLLIENGHIPDDVTIQVLVQAREDLIEKTVQSLVGAKRVIIHLYNSTSPAQRRVVFGKSKDEIKAIAVNGARLIHERLPRLKGTEVTLQYSPESFSATEVEFAKEVSEAVVDVWQPTPQRKMILNLPDTVEVAMPNVYADQIEWMCTNIKRRDSLIVSLHTHNDRNTGTAATELGLLAGADRVEGTLFGNGERTGNQIGRAHV
;
A
#
# COMPACT_ATOMS: atom_id res chain seq x y z
N MET A 1 -19.05 1.20 32.16
CA MET A 1 -17.96 2.18 31.95
C MET A 1 -16.77 1.74 32.80
N LEU A 2 -15.55 1.70 32.27
CA LEU A 2 -14.35 1.35 33.06
C LEU A 2 -14.13 2.41 34.15
N LYS A 3 -13.84 1.96 35.39
CA LYS A 3 -13.60 2.88 36.53
C LYS A 3 -12.31 3.71 36.36
N ASP A 4 -11.33 3.13 35.66
CA ASP A 4 -10.08 3.77 35.30
C ASP A 4 -9.85 3.59 33.79
N THR A 5 -10.11 4.65 33.02
CA THR A 5 -9.94 4.65 31.57
C THR A 5 -8.47 4.78 31.17
N VAL A 6 -7.63 5.33 32.03
CA VAL A 6 -6.19 5.53 31.77
C VAL A 6 -5.45 4.19 31.81
N ALA A 7 -5.82 3.29 32.70
CA ALA A 7 -5.23 1.95 32.82
C ALA A 7 -5.39 1.08 31.56
N LYS A 8 -6.31 1.45 30.66
CA LYS A 8 -6.51 0.78 29.36
C LYS A 8 -5.40 1.07 28.38
N TYR A 9 -4.76 2.23 28.48
CA TYR A 9 -3.78 2.70 27.50
C TYR A 9 -2.37 2.44 27.98
N ARG A 10 -1.51 2.04 27.05
CA ARG A 10 -0.08 1.90 27.28
C ARG A 10 0.66 2.81 26.30
N PRO A 11 1.82 3.38 26.68
CA PRO A 11 2.68 4.08 25.72
C PRO A 11 2.99 3.19 24.54
N PHE A 12 2.92 3.73 23.33
CA PHE A 12 3.36 3.01 22.15
C PHE A 12 4.88 2.80 22.24
N PRO A 13 5.39 1.57 22.04
CA PRO A 13 6.83 1.30 22.11
C PRO A 13 7.55 2.05 20.99
N GLY A 14 8.53 2.89 21.37
CA GLY A 14 9.38 3.56 20.39
C GLY A 14 10.31 2.56 19.69
N VAL A 15 10.78 2.94 18.51
CA VAL A 15 11.83 2.19 17.80
C VAL A 15 13.20 2.63 18.33
N HIS A 16 14.07 1.66 18.65
CA HIS A 16 15.44 1.97 19.01
C HIS A 16 16.24 2.36 17.77
N LEU A 17 16.51 3.66 17.62
CA LEU A 17 17.23 4.23 16.49
C LEU A 17 18.33 5.20 16.98
N PRO A 18 19.49 4.65 17.45
CA PRO A 18 20.54 5.45 18.09
C PRO A 18 21.18 6.47 17.14
N HIS A 19 21.15 6.22 15.83
CA HIS A 19 21.73 7.07 14.79
C HIS A 19 20.65 7.66 13.88
N ARG A 20 19.53 8.12 14.47
CA ARG A 20 18.43 8.77 13.76
C ARG A 20 18.93 9.93 12.91
N GLN A 21 18.62 9.93 11.62
CA GLN A 21 19.10 10.93 10.66
C GLN A 21 17.98 11.74 10.01
N TRP A 22 16.77 11.20 9.91
CA TRP A 22 15.68 11.82 9.19
C TRP A 22 15.39 13.29 9.60
N PRO A 23 15.52 13.72 10.88
CA PRO A 23 15.22 15.09 11.26
C PRO A 23 16.16 16.15 10.65
N ALA A 24 17.37 15.72 10.25
CA ALA A 24 18.39 16.60 9.65
C ALA A 24 18.37 16.54 8.10
N ARG A 25 17.53 15.70 7.50
CA ARG A 25 17.45 15.57 6.04
C ARG A 25 16.57 16.63 5.41
N THR A 26 16.83 16.91 4.14
CA THR A 26 16.02 17.77 3.28
C THR A 26 15.59 16.97 2.05
N LEU A 27 14.33 17.08 1.65
CA LEU A 27 13.85 16.49 0.40
C LEU A 27 14.43 17.27 -0.79
N THR A 28 15.12 16.58 -1.67
CA THR A 28 15.72 17.14 -2.87
C THR A 28 15.06 16.66 -4.16
N ARG A 29 14.10 15.72 -4.04
CA ARG A 29 13.34 15.17 -5.16
C ARG A 29 11.90 15.01 -4.76
N ALA A 30 10.98 15.22 -5.70
CA ALA A 30 9.59 14.86 -5.51
C ALA A 30 9.44 13.33 -5.37
N PRO A 31 8.57 12.82 -4.49
CA PRO A 31 8.27 11.40 -4.41
C PRO A 31 7.51 10.93 -5.65
N LEU A 32 7.52 9.63 -5.92
CA LEU A 32 6.54 9.02 -6.79
C LEU A 32 5.17 9.11 -6.13
N TRP A 33 4.13 9.33 -6.93
CA TRP A 33 2.81 9.59 -6.42
C TRP A 33 1.77 8.63 -7.00
N CYS A 34 1.01 7.93 -6.12
CA CYS A 34 -0.11 7.08 -6.50
C CYS A 34 -1.42 7.60 -5.92
N SER A 35 -2.40 7.84 -6.79
CA SER A 35 -3.76 8.12 -6.33
C SER A 35 -4.46 6.83 -5.92
N VAL A 36 -5.04 6.81 -4.72
CA VAL A 36 -5.91 5.73 -4.23
C VAL A 36 -7.38 6.16 -4.13
N ASP A 37 -7.76 7.27 -4.76
CA ASP A 37 -9.13 7.81 -4.75
C ASP A 37 -10.17 6.79 -5.23
N LEU A 38 -9.86 6.03 -6.29
CA LEU A 38 -10.77 5.05 -6.89
C LEU A 38 -10.85 3.72 -6.14
N ARG A 39 -9.96 3.47 -5.19
CA ARG A 39 -10.00 2.26 -4.35
C ARG A 39 -10.33 2.64 -2.90
N ASP A 40 -9.41 3.20 -2.15
CA ASP A 40 -9.55 3.48 -0.73
C ASP A 40 -10.55 4.63 -0.48
N GLY A 41 -10.46 5.68 -1.27
CA GLY A 41 -11.43 6.78 -1.26
C GLY A 41 -12.83 6.31 -1.62
N ASN A 42 -12.97 5.48 -2.65
CA ASN A 42 -14.27 4.97 -3.11
C ASN A 42 -14.90 3.98 -2.12
N GLN A 43 -14.11 3.08 -1.52
CA GLN A 43 -14.66 2.06 -0.60
C GLN A 43 -15.21 2.67 0.70
N ALA A 44 -14.78 3.86 1.05
CA ALA A 44 -15.26 4.59 2.22
C ALA A 44 -16.57 5.36 2.00
N LEU A 45 -17.03 5.46 0.76
CA LEU A 45 -18.29 6.14 0.45
C LEU A 45 -19.49 5.32 0.91
N ALA A 46 -20.51 5.98 1.46
CA ALA A 46 -21.78 5.33 1.83
C ALA A 46 -22.46 4.68 0.61
N VAL A 47 -22.32 5.30 -0.55
CA VAL A 47 -22.73 4.75 -1.86
C VAL A 47 -21.50 4.78 -2.76
N PRO A 48 -20.82 3.64 -2.97
CA PRO A 48 -19.66 3.55 -3.83
C PRO A 48 -20.01 3.93 -5.28
N MET A 49 -19.03 4.49 -6.00
CA MET A 49 -19.18 4.91 -7.38
C MET A 49 -19.52 3.73 -8.30
N ASN A 50 -20.43 3.97 -9.23
CA ASN A 50 -20.67 3.06 -10.35
C ASN A 50 -19.54 3.18 -11.41
N VAL A 51 -19.56 2.30 -12.43
CA VAL A 51 -18.51 2.25 -13.46
C VAL A 51 -18.35 3.58 -14.20
N ALA A 52 -19.44 4.30 -14.50
CA ALA A 52 -19.38 5.56 -15.23
C ALA A 52 -18.74 6.67 -14.39
N GLN A 53 -19.10 6.78 -13.12
CA GLN A 53 -18.52 7.73 -12.19
C GLN A 53 -17.03 7.44 -11.94
N LYS A 54 -16.66 6.15 -11.80
CA LYS A 54 -15.25 5.76 -11.69
C LYS A 54 -14.45 6.15 -12.93
N LEU A 55 -15.00 6.01 -14.12
CA LEU A 55 -14.34 6.41 -15.36
C LEU A 55 -14.13 7.92 -15.43
N GLU A 56 -15.13 8.71 -15.05
CA GLU A 56 -15.04 10.16 -15.00
C GLU A 56 -13.92 10.61 -14.05
N LEU A 57 -13.89 10.04 -12.83
CA LEU A 57 -12.83 10.35 -11.85
C LEU A 57 -11.44 9.88 -12.33
N PHE A 58 -11.34 8.69 -12.95
CA PHE A 58 -10.09 8.22 -13.54
C PHE A 58 -9.54 9.21 -14.56
N GLN A 59 -10.39 9.68 -15.47
CA GLN A 59 -9.99 10.68 -16.47
C GLN A 59 -9.58 12.02 -15.83
N ALA A 60 -10.25 12.43 -14.76
CA ALA A 60 -9.86 13.62 -14.01
C ALA A 60 -8.49 13.46 -13.35
N LEU A 61 -8.21 12.31 -12.72
CA LEU A 61 -6.90 12.00 -12.12
C LEU A 61 -5.78 11.99 -13.17
N VAL A 62 -6.03 11.41 -14.34
CA VAL A 62 -5.09 11.46 -15.48
C VAL A 62 -4.82 12.90 -15.91
N LYS A 63 -5.87 13.75 -16.01
CA LYS A 63 -5.72 15.17 -16.34
C LYS A 63 -4.95 15.96 -15.26
N CYS A 64 -5.06 15.56 -13.98
CA CYS A 64 -4.27 16.11 -12.89
C CYS A 64 -2.78 15.71 -12.96
N GLY A 65 -2.43 14.75 -13.84
CA GLY A 65 -1.04 14.34 -14.06
C GLY A 65 -0.59 13.10 -13.30
N PHE A 66 -1.49 12.39 -12.61
CA PHE A 66 -1.12 11.14 -11.94
C PHE A 66 -0.64 10.08 -12.93
N LYS A 67 0.47 9.43 -12.59
CA LYS A 67 1.09 8.37 -13.40
C LYS A 67 0.87 6.98 -12.83
N GLU A 68 0.49 6.90 -11.56
CA GLU A 68 0.07 5.66 -10.89
C GLU A 68 -1.30 5.88 -10.23
N ILE A 69 -2.26 5.01 -10.53
CA ILE A 69 -3.64 5.13 -10.03
C ILE A 69 -4.12 3.76 -9.59
N GLU A 70 -4.45 3.61 -8.30
CA GLU A 70 -5.09 2.40 -7.78
C GLU A 70 -6.58 2.44 -8.12
N VAL A 71 -6.95 1.67 -9.14
CA VAL A 71 -8.27 1.74 -9.76
C VAL A 71 -9.35 0.95 -9.05
N GLY A 72 -8.95 0.01 -8.17
CA GLY A 72 -9.92 -0.75 -7.39
C GLY A 72 -9.40 -2.08 -6.85
N PHE A 73 -10.36 -2.90 -6.40
CA PHE A 73 -10.17 -4.26 -5.93
C PHE A 73 -10.99 -5.21 -6.81
N PRO A 74 -10.47 -5.65 -7.98
CA PRO A 74 -11.26 -6.35 -9.01
C PRO A 74 -11.95 -7.61 -8.54
N SER A 75 -11.42 -8.29 -7.52
CA SER A 75 -12.02 -9.49 -6.95
C SER A 75 -13.12 -9.21 -5.91
N ALA A 76 -13.28 -7.97 -5.45
CA ALA A 76 -14.25 -7.64 -4.41
C ALA A 76 -15.70 -7.55 -4.94
N SER A 77 -15.90 -7.11 -6.18
CA SER A 77 -17.24 -6.98 -6.75
C SER A 77 -17.23 -7.03 -8.28
N ASN A 78 -18.43 -7.23 -8.87
CA ASN A 78 -18.58 -7.16 -10.33
C ASN A 78 -18.35 -5.74 -10.87
N THR A 79 -18.68 -4.69 -10.12
CA THR A 79 -18.42 -3.31 -10.51
C THR A 79 -16.92 -3.05 -10.64
N GLU A 80 -16.14 -3.47 -9.65
CA GLU A 80 -14.69 -3.36 -9.64
C GLU A 80 -14.04 -4.14 -10.81
N PHE A 81 -14.49 -5.37 -11.04
CA PHE A 81 -14.00 -6.18 -12.15
C PHE A 81 -14.32 -5.53 -13.51
N ARG A 82 -15.58 -5.13 -13.73
CA ARG A 82 -16.03 -4.50 -14.98
C ARG A 82 -15.31 -3.18 -15.25
N PHE A 83 -15.09 -2.38 -14.22
CA PHE A 83 -14.37 -1.12 -14.37
C PHE A 83 -12.93 -1.34 -14.85
N ASN A 84 -12.22 -2.28 -14.22
CA ASN A 84 -10.86 -2.63 -14.63
C ASN A 84 -10.81 -3.15 -16.09
N ARG A 85 -11.75 -4.03 -16.48
CA ARG A 85 -11.87 -4.50 -17.86
C ARG A 85 -12.17 -3.36 -18.84
N LEU A 86 -13.10 -2.48 -18.50
CA LEU A 86 -13.44 -1.32 -19.32
C LEU A 86 -12.23 -0.43 -19.60
N LEU A 87 -11.41 -0.15 -18.58
CA LEU A 87 -10.20 0.65 -18.76
C LEU A 87 -9.23 0.02 -19.77
N ILE A 88 -9.06 -1.30 -19.71
CA ILE A 88 -8.12 -2.06 -20.56
C ILE A 88 -8.69 -2.23 -21.97
N GLU A 89 -9.92 -2.74 -22.10
CA GLU A 89 -10.53 -3.11 -23.38
C GLU A 89 -10.82 -1.92 -24.27
N ASN A 90 -11.18 -0.78 -23.67
CA ASN A 90 -11.52 0.44 -24.40
C ASN A 90 -10.33 1.42 -24.54
N GLY A 91 -9.13 1.04 -24.10
CA GLY A 91 -7.94 1.87 -24.26
C GLY A 91 -7.97 3.19 -23.49
N HIS A 92 -8.61 3.21 -22.30
CA HIS A 92 -8.69 4.42 -21.48
C HIS A 92 -7.41 4.74 -20.71
N ILE A 93 -6.46 3.81 -20.67
CA ILE A 93 -5.21 3.97 -19.92
C ILE A 93 -4.15 4.59 -20.84
N PRO A 94 -3.69 5.83 -20.58
CA PRO A 94 -2.60 6.43 -21.35
C PRO A 94 -1.31 5.61 -21.26
N ASP A 95 -0.45 5.74 -22.27
CA ASP A 95 0.80 4.98 -22.35
C ASP A 95 1.79 5.27 -21.22
N ASP A 96 1.67 6.41 -20.56
CA ASP A 96 2.51 6.84 -19.43
C ASP A 96 1.85 6.64 -18.06
N VAL A 97 0.67 6.02 -18.01
CA VAL A 97 -0.07 5.70 -16.77
C VAL A 97 0.00 4.22 -16.46
N THR A 98 0.26 3.88 -15.22
CA THR A 98 0.23 2.51 -14.68
C THR A 98 -0.97 2.36 -13.75
N ILE A 99 -1.82 1.38 -14.01
CA ILE A 99 -2.91 1.06 -13.08
C ILE A 99 -2.42 0.14 -11.96
N GLN A 100 -2.91 0.38 -10.75
CA GLN A 100 -2.69 -0.47 -9.59
C GLN A 100 -4.00 -1.14 -9.19
N VAL A 101 -3.94 -2.40 -8.76
CA VAL A 101 -5.11 -3.14 -8.27
C VAL A 101 -4.77 -3.86 -6.97
N LEU A 102 -5.68 -3.77 -5.99
CA LEU A 102 -5.54 -4.41 -4.69
C LEU A 102 -5.94 -5.88 -4.78
N VAL A 103 -5.23 -6.74 -4.05
CA VAL A 103 -5.61 -8.14 -3.84
C VAL A 103 -5.16 -8.64 -2.48
N GLN A 104 -6.05 -9.30 -1.76
CA GLN A 104 -5.71 -10.02 -0.54
C GLN A 104 -4.96 -11.33 -0.88
N ALA A 105 -4.07 -11.78 0.00
CA ALA A 105 -3.28 -13.01 -0.16
C ALA A 105 -4.15 -14.29 -0.05
N ARG A 106 -5.11 -14.45 -0.97
CA ARG A 106 -6.02 -15.58 -1.13
C ARG A 106 -6.07 -16.00 -2.59
N GLU A 107 -6.04 -17.31 -2.84
CA GLU A 107 -5.91 -17.86 -4.18
C GLU A 107 -7.09 -17.49 -5.10
N ASP A 108 -8.32 -17.60 -4.60
CA ASP A 108 -9.54 -17.27 -5.35
C ASP A 108 -9.58 -15.80 -5.78
N LEU A 109 -9.13 -14.89 -4.92
CA LEU A 109 -9.09 -13.46 -5.19
C LEU A 109 -7.94 -13.11 -6.15
N ILE A 110 -6.77 -13.73 -5.98
CA ILE A 110 -5.63 -13.56 -6.89
C ILE A 110 -6.00 -14.04 -8.29
N GLU A 111 -6.67 -15.19 -8.41
CA GLU A 111 -7.13 -15.74 -9.68
C GLU A 111 -8.02 -14.75 -10.43
N LYS A 112 -9.04 -14.20 -9.76
CA LYS A 112 -9.96 -13.24 -10.34
C LYS A 112 -9.28 -11.91 -10.69
N THR A 113 -8.33 -11.47 -9.85
CA THR A 113 -7.54 -10.26 -10.12
C THR A 113 -6.69 -10.43 -11.38
N VAL A 114 -5.96 -11.53 -11.52
CA VAL A 114 -5.16 -11.81 -12.72
C VAL A 114 -6.04 -11.86 -13.98
N GLN A 115 -7.22 -12.48 -13.92
CA GLN A 115 -8.18 -12.48 -15.03
C GLN A 115 -8.57 -11.05 -15.45
N SER A 116 -8.74 -10.15 -14.49
CA SER A 116 -9.11 -8.76 -14.77
C SER A 116 -8.02 -7.96 -15.47
N LEU A 117 -6.76 -8.38 -15.40
CA LEU A 117 -5.58 -7.66 -15.90
C LEU A 117 -5.13 -8.08 -17.30
N VAL A 118 -5.69 -9.17 -17.85
CA VAL A 118 -5.29 -9.67 -19.18
C VAL A 118 -5.44 -8.58 -20.23
N GLY A 119 -4.37 -8.32 -21.00
CA GLY A 119 -4.33 -7.31 -22.05
C GLY A 119 -3.89 -5.91 -21.59
N ALA A 120 -3.64 -5.69 -20.31
CA ALA A 120 -3.04 -4.44 -19.83
C ALA A 120 -1.58 -4.32 -20.28
N LYS A 121 -1.10 -3.09 -20.51
CA LYS A 121 0.32 -2.83 -20.85
C LYS A 121 1.22 -2.87 -19.62
N ARG A 122 0.85 -2.14 -18.56
CA ARG A 122 1.58 -2.03 -17.30
C ARG A 122 0.63 -2.06 -16.12
N VAL A 123 0.98 -2.83 -15.10
CA VAL A 123 0.15 -2.97 -13.89
C VAL A 123 1.02 -3.10 -12.64
N ILE A 124 0.49 -2.57 -11.55
CA ILE A 124 0.96 -2.87 -10.20
C ILE A 124 -0.06 -3.81 -9.56
N ILE A 125 0.36 -5.00 -9.15
CA ILE A 125 -0.47 -5.91 -8.35
C ILE A 125 -0.13 -5.68 -6.89
N HIS A 126 -1.06 -5.08 -6.15
CA HIS A 126 -0.90 -4.72 -4.75
C HIS A 126 -1.40 -5.84 -3.85
N LEU A 127 -0.49 -6.72 -3.46
CA LEU A 127 -0.73 -7.82 -2.53
C LEU A 127 -0.66 -7.33 -1.08
N TYR A 128 -1.61 -7.73 -0.24
CA TYR A 128 -1.57 -7.43 1.19
C TYR A 128 -2.05 -8.61 2.07
N ASN A 129 -1.58 -8.63 3.28
CA ASN A 129 -2.14 -9.37 4.39
C ASN A 129 -1.81 -8.69 5.72
N SER A 130 -2.68 -8.85 6.70
CA SER A 130 -2.55 -8.19 8.01
C SER A 130 -1.46 -8.84 8.85
N THR A 131 -0.65 -8.01 9.53
CA THR A 131 0.54 -8.48 10.27
C THR A 131 0.55 -8.10 11.75
N SER A 132 -0.31 -7.16 12.20
CA SER A 132 -0.28 -6.66 13.57
C SER A 132 -0.63 -7.72 14.63
N PRO A 133 -0.11 -7.58 15.86
CA PRO A 133 -0.42 -8.50 16.97
C PRO A 133 -1.90 -8.68 17.23
N ALA A 134 -2.68 -7.60 17.13
CA ALA A 134 -4.13 -7.65 17.34
C ALA A 134 -4.82 -8.52 16.28
N GLN A 135 -4.49 -8.32 15.02
CA GLN A 135 -5.07 -9.10 13.91
C GLN A 135 -4.62 -10.55 13.94
N ARG A 136 -3.34 -10.81 14.22
CA ARG A 136 -2.83 -12.20 14.38
C ARG A 136 -3.62 -12.96 15.45
N ARG A 137 -3.82 -12.32 16.61
CA ARG A 137 -4.48 -12.96 17.76
C ARG A 137 -5.99 -13.05 17.61
N VAL A 138 -6.66 -11.96 17.24
CA VAL A 138 -8.12 -11.84 17.34
C VAL A 138 -8.82 -12.25 16.04
N VAL A 139 -8.25 -11.87 14.88
CA VAL A 139 -8.88 -12.11 13.58
C VAL A 139 -8.48 -13.48 13.03
N PHE A 140 -7.19 -13.79 13.03
CA PHE A 140 -6.69 -15.01 12.39
C PHE A 140 -6.47 -16.18 13.35
N GLY A 141 -6.19 -15.92 14.63
CA GLY A 141 -5.76 -16.95 15.58
C GLY A 141 -4.45 -17.62 15.15
N LYS A 142 -3.51 -16.85 14.55
CA LYS A 142 -2.30 -17.36 13.88
C LYS A 142 -1.02 -16.82 14.48
N SER A 143 0.02 -17.67 14.43
CA SER A 143 1.40 -17.33 14.75
C SER A 143 2.04 -16.42 13.71
N LYS A 144 3.19 -15.83 14.02
CA LYS A 144 4.00 -15.06 13.07
C LYS A 144 4.38 -15.87 11.83
N ASP A 145 4.79 -17.12 12.01
CA ASP A 145 5.18 -17.99 10.90
C ASP A 145 4.02 -18.32 9.96
N GLU A 146 2.83 -18.54 10.50
CA GLU A 146 1.63 -18.77 9.68
C GLU A 146 1.22 -17.51 8.91
N ILE A 147 1.33 -16.32 9.51
CA ILE A 147 1.06 -15.05 8.83
C ILE A 147 2.11 -14.79 7.73
N LYS A 148 3.38 -15.05 7.99
CA LYS A 148 4.43 -15.00 6.98
C LYS A 148 4.18 -15.97 5.83
N ALA A 149 3.74 -17.19 6.13
CA ALA A 149 3.38 -18.17 5.11
C ALA A 149 2.22 -17.72 4.20
N ILE A 150 1.24 -16.98 4.73
CA ILE A 150 0.16 -16.36 3.92
C ILE A 150 0.75 -15.38 2.90
N ALA A 151 1.64 -14.48 3.33
CA ALA A 151 2.28 -13.51 2.45
C ALA A 151 3.10 -14.18 1.34
N VAL A 152 3.96 -15.13 1.72
CA VAL A 152 4.81 -15.91 0.81
C VAL A 152 3.97 -16.68 -0.21
N ASN A 153 2.90 -17.36 0.25
CA ASN A 153 2.00 -18.08 -0.64
C ASN A 153 1.29 -17.13 -1.61
N GLY A 154 0.80 -15.97 -1.15
CA GLY A 154 0.20 -14.96 -2.02
C GLY A 154 1.14 -14.48 -3.13
N ALA A 155 2.38 -14.14 -2.77
CA ALA A 155 3.41 -13.73 -3.73
C ALA A 155 3.74 -14.85 -4.74
N ARG A 156 3.87 -16.11 -4.26
CA ARG A 156 4.10 -17.28 -5.11
C ARG A 156 2.95 -17.49 -6.10
N LEU A 157 1.71 -17.42 -5.64
CA LEU A 157 0.53 -17.57 -6.48
C LEU A 157 0.44 -16.50 -7.59
N ILE A 158 0.82 -15.26 -7.29
CA ILE A 158 0.91 -14.20 -8.31
C ILE A 158 2.03 -14.54 -9.30
N HIS A 159 3.22 -14.89 -8.81
CA HIS A 159 4.38 -15.20 -9.64
C HIS A 159 4.10 -16.35 -10.61
N GLU A 160 3.44 -17.42 -10.15
CA GLU A 160 3.04 -18.58 -10.98
C GLU A 160 2.04 -18.20 -12.08
N ARG A 161 1.28 -17.12 -11.91
CA ARG A 161 0.27 -16.65 -12.87
C ARG A 161 0.79 -15.61 -13.88
N LEU A 162 2.02 -15.12 -13.72
CA LEU A 162 2.62 -14.15 -14.65
C LEU A 162 2.58 -14.59 -16.12
N PRO A 163 2.76 -15.88 -16.49
CA PRO A 163 2.65 -16.31 -17.87
C PRO A 163 1.29 -16.01 -18.54
N ARG A 164 0.23 -15.83 -17.75
CA ARG A 164 -1.11 -15.45 -18.25
C ARG A 164 -1.21 -13.96 -18.58
N LEU A 165 -0.30 -13.15 -18.08
CA LEU A 165 -0.16 -11.71 -18.33
C LEU A 165 0.96 -11.46 -19.36
N LYS A 166 1.08 -12.34 -20.36
CA LYS A 166 2.09 -12.23 -21.42
C LYS A 166 1.95 -10.87 -22.13
N GLY A 167 3.05 -10.13 -22.20
CA GLY A 167 3.09 -8.79 -22.82
C GLY A 167 2.73 -7.65 -21.86
N THR A 168 2.38 -7.96 -20.61
CA THR A 168 2.15 -6.98 -19.55
C THR A 168 3.41 -6.80 -18.70
N GLU A 169 3.82 -5.57 -18.48
CA GLU A 169 4.83 -5.24 -17.46
C GLU A 169 4.17 -5.27 -16.08
N VAL A 170 4.58 -6.21 -15.23
CA VAL A 170 4.01 -6.42 -13.91
C VAL A 170 4.98 -6.03 -12.82
N THR A 171 4.58 -5.09 -11.98
CA THR A 171 5.25 -4.75 -10.72
C THR A 171 4.45 -5.33 -9.56
N LEU A 172 5.12 -6.02 -8.64
CA LEU A 172 4.50 -6.41 -7.38
C LEU A 172 4.64 -5.26 -6.38
N GLN A 173 3.54 -4.91 -5.72
CA GLN A 173 3.54 -4.16 -4.48
C GLN A 173 3.12 -5.09 -3.35
N TYR A 174 3.82 -5.04 -2.23
CA TYR A 174 3.44 -5.77 -1.02
C TYR A 174 3.23 -4.82 0.15
N SER A 175 2.12 -5.00 0.87
CA SER A 175 1.84 -4.29 2.11
C SER A 175 1.70 -5.28 3.28
N PRO A 176 2.59 -5.24 4.30
CA PRO A 176 2.28 -5.79 5.62
C PRO A 176 1.24 -4.88 6.28
N GLU A 177 -0.05 -5.18 6.08
CA GLU A 177 -1.14 -4.33 6.56
C GLU A 177 -1.04 -4.10 8.07
N SER A 178 -1.36 -2.88 8.51
CA SER A 178 -1.12 -2.39 9.87
C SER A 178 0.36 -2.39 10.25
N PHE A 179 1.24 -2.01 9.31
CA PHE A 179 2.68 -1.95 9.54
C PHE A 179 3.03 -1.12 10.77
N SER A 180 2.46 0.09 10.93
CA SER A 180 2.75 0.98 12.05
C SER A 180 2.44 0.37 13.42
N ALA A 181 1.51 -0.60 13.48
CA ALA A 181 1.15 -1.35 14.70
C ALA A 181 1.82 -2.75 14.78
N THR A 182 2.67 -3.10 13.82
CA THR A 182 3.40 -4.37 13.76
C THR A 182 4.80 -4.19 14.35
N GLU A 183 5.33 -5.21 15.01
CA GLU A 183 6.74 -5.21 15.43
C GLU A 183 7.63 -5.04 14.18
N VAL A 184 8.50 -4.04 14.19
CA VAL A 184 9.26 -3.64 12.99
C VAL A 184 10.17 -4.77 12.48
N GLU A 185 10.69 -5.59 13.37
CA GLU A 185 11.50 -6.77 13.03
C GLU A 185 10.66 -7.82 12.30
N PHE A 186 9.40 -8.03 12.73
CA PHE A 186 8.50 -8.95 12.06
C PHE A 186 8.00 -8.40 10.72
N ALA A 187 7.71 -7.10 10.64
CA ALA A 187 7.37 -6.45 9.38
C ALA A 187 8.50 -6.60 8.35
N LYS A 188 9.77 -6.44 8.79
CA LYS A 188 10.95 -6.71 7.97
C LYS A 188 11.02 -8.17 7.53
N GLU A 189 10.89 -9.11 8.47
CA GLU A 189 10.99 -10.54 8.20
C GLU A 189 9.96 -11.00 7.15
N VAL A 190 8.71 -10.62 7.29
CA VAL A 190 7.65 -10.98 6.33
C VAL A 190 7.88 -10.32 4.97
N SER A 191 8.32 -9.06 4.96
CA SER A 191 8.62 -8.34 3.72
C SER A 191 9.78 -8.97 2.96
N GLU A 192 10.86 -9.32 3.65
CA GLU A 192 12.01 -10.01 3.04
C GLU A 192 11.64 -11.38 2.49
N ALA A 193 10.75 -12.12 3.16
CA ALA A 193 10.26 -13.40 2.65
C ALA A 193 9.46 -13.24 1.34
N VAL A 194 8.69 -12.16 1.18
CA VAL A 194 8.04 -11.82 -0.09
C VAL A 194 9.04 -11.38 -1.15
N VAL A 195 10.03 -10.56 -0.79
CA VAL A 195 11.14 -10.15 -1.67
C VAL A 195 11.92 -11.37 -2.19
N ASP A 196 12.13 -12.37 -1.35
CA ASP A 196 12.82 -13.61 -1.73
C ASP A 196 12.01 -14.48 -2.71
N VAL A 197 10.70 -14.36 -2.73
CA VAL A 197 9.84 -14.99 -3.76
C VAL A 197 9.89 -14.21 -5.07
N TRP A 198 9.75 -12.87 -4.99
CA TRP A 198 9.64 -12.02 -6.18
C TRP A 198 10.96 -11.78 -6.90
N GLN A 199 12.09 -11.82 -6.16
CA GLN A 199 13.44 -11.60 -6.68
C GLN A 199 13.59 -10.28 -7.46
N PRO A 200 13.28 -9.12 -6.83
CA PRO A 200 13.45 -7.83 -7.50
C PRO A 200 14.94 -7.52 -7.74
N THR A 201 15.19 -6.68 -8.75
CA THR A 201 16.51 -6.16 -9.07
C THR A 201 16.45 -4.62 -9.15
N PRO A 202 17.59 -3.90 -9.14
CA PRO A 202 17.60 -2.45 -9.32
C PRO A 202 16.91 -1.97 -10.62
N GLN A 203 16.88 -2.83 -11.66
CA GLN A 203 16.24 -2.54 -12.97
C GLN A 203 14.76 -2.96 -12.99
N ARG A 204 14.36 -3.91 -12.15
CA ARG A 204 12.97 -4.40 -11.99
C ARG A 204 12.60 -4.38 -10.52
N LYS A 205 12.31 -3.20 -10.03
CA LYS A 205 12.01 -2.98 -8.62
C LYS A 205 10.66 -3.55 -8.22
N MET A 206 10.53 -3.86 -6.94
CA MET A 206 9.28 -4.16 -6.25
C MET A 206 8.91 -2.98 -5.35
N ILE A 207 7.64 -2.72 -5.16
CA ILE A 207 7.16 -1.72 -4.21
C ILE A 207 6.91 -2.40 -2.87
N LEU A 208 7.54 -1.88 -1.81
CA LEU A 208 7.24 -2.23 -0.43
C LEU A 208 6.47 -1.07 0.19
N ASN A 209 5.18 -1.25 0.36
CA ASN A 209 4.31 -0.24 0.94
C ASN A 209 4.16 -0.49 2.45
N LEU A 210 4.41 0.54 3.25
CA LEU A 210 4.45 0.47 4.70
C LEU A 210 3.29 1.32 5.28
N PRO A 211 2.07 0.75 5.42
CA PRO A 211 0.91 1.55 5.76
C PRO A 211 0.84 1.91 7.25
N ASP A 212 0.56 3.17 7.53
CA ASP A 212 0.00 3.62 8.80
C ASP A 212 -1.52 3.46 8.74
N THR A 213 -1.97 2.21 8.80
CA THR A 213 -3.37 1.82 8.59
C THR A 213 -4.31 2.45 9.61
N VAL A 214 -3.82 2.61 10.83
CA VAL A 214 -4.45 3.41 11.90
C VAL A 214 -3.31 4.14 12.60
N GLU A 215 -3.42 5.44 12.76
CA GLU A 215 -2.40 6.27 13.40
C GLU A 215 -2.28 5.94 14.91
N VAL A 216 -1.63 4.80 15.20
CA VAL A 216 -1.45 4.29 16.59
C VAL A 216 -0.40 5.05 17.38
N ALA A 217 0.47 5.80 16.70
CA ALA A 217 1.58 6.55 17.29
C ALA A 217 1.68 7.96 16.69
N MET A 218 2.59 8.77 17.22
CA MET A 218 2.89 10.09 16.67
C MET A 218 3.70 9.98 15.36
N PRO A 219 3.64 10.96 14.46
CA PRO A 219 4.32 10.95 13.17
C PRO A 219 5.83 10.68 13.23
N ASN A 220 6.49 11.18 14.27
CA ASN A 220 7.93 10.94 14.48
C ASN A 220 8.25 9.45 14.76
N VAL A 221 7.34 8.73 15.42
CA VAL A 221 7.51 7.29 15.67
C VAL A 221 7.37 6.52 14.37
N TYR A 222 6.40 6.90 13.53
CA TYR A 222 6.27 6.31 12.20
C TYR A 222 7.51 6.58 11.33
N ALA A 223 8.03 7.82 11.35
CA ALA A 223 9.28 8.15 10.65
C ALA A 223 10.47 7.29 11.14
N ASP A 224 10.57 7.05 12.45
CA ASP A 224 11.58 6.14 13.02
C ASP A 224 11.43 4.70 12.48
N GLN A 225 10.20 4.21 12.38
CA GLN A 225 9.92 2.89 11.78
C GLN A 225 10.35 2.84 10.31
N ILE A 226 10.06 3.90 9.54
CA ILE A 226 10.45 3.98 8.11
C ILE A 226 11.97 4.03 7.97
N GLU A 227 12.68 4.88 8.73
CA GLU A 227 14.15 4.93 8.67
C GLU A 227 14.77 3.59 9.07
N TRP A 228 14.23 2.96 10.12
CA TRP A 228 14.67 1.65 10.54
C TRP A 228 14.49 0.60 9.43
N MET A 229 13.32 0.57 8.78
CA MET A 229 13.07 -0.31 7.64
C MET A 229 14.02 -0.04 6.49
N CYS A 230 14.16 1.22 6.06
CA CYS A 230 15.04 1.61 4.96
C CYS A 230 16.51 1.24 5.21
N THR A 231 16.95 1.25 6.47
CA THR A 231 18.32 0.96 6.86
C THR A 231 18.60 -0.55 6.98
N ASN A 232 17.59 -1.31 7.40
CA ASN A 232 17.79 -2.72 7.77
C ASN A 232 17.26 -3.72 6.74
N ILE A 233 16.41 -3.31 5.79
CA ILE A 233 15.86 -4.23 4.79
C ILE A 233 16.91 -4.63 3.76
N LYS A 234 16.95 -5.92 3.42
CA LYS A 234 17.81 -6.42 2.35
C LYS A 234 17.37 -5.88 0.99
N ARG A 235 18.31 -5.72 0.07
CA ARG A 235 18.06 -5.30 -1.32
C ARG A 235 17.31 -3.95 -1.41
N ARG A 236 17.62 -3.00 -0.51
CA ARG A 236 16.97 -1.68 -0.49
C ARG A 236 17.00 -0.97 -1.86
N ASP A 237 18.07 -1.15 -2.63
CA ASP A 237 18.25 -0.62 -4.00
C ASP A 237 17.28 -1.19 -5.03
N SER A 238 16.77 -2.38 -4.77
CA SER A 238 15.80 -3.10 -5.59
C SER A 238 14.34 -2.87 -5.16
N LEU A 239 14.13 -2.00 -4.16
CA LEU A 239 12.83 -1.67 -3.60
C LEU A 239 12.49 -0.19 -3.80
N ILE A 240 11.20 0.08 -4.03
CA ILE A 240 10.58 1.39 -3.89
C ILE A 240 9.80 1.34 -2.57
N VAL A 241 10.26 2.07 -1.55
CA VAL A 241 9.54 2.16 -0.28
C VAL A 241 8.43 3.18 -0.43
N SER A 242 7.20 2.72 -0.23
CA SER A 242 5.98 3.51 -0.36
C SER A 242 5.31 3.73 1.01
N LEU A 243 4.69 4.87 1.18
CA LEU A 243 3.93 5.23 2.36
C LEU A 243 2.44 5.31 2.03
N HIS A 244 1.61 4.82 2.97
CA HIS A 244 0.16 4.93 2.88
C HIS A 244 -0.36 5.29 4.27
N THR A 245 -0.65 6.56 4.51
CA THR A 245 -1.05 7.03 5.84
C THR A 245 -2.52 7.42 5.88
N HIS A 246 -3.19 7.05 6.97
CA HIS A 246 -4.53 7.52 7.32
C HIS A 246 -4.45 8.70 8.29
N ASN A 247 -5.61 9.25 8.63
CA ASN A 247 -5.76 10.53 9.34
C ASN A 247 -6.49 10.39 10.68
N ASP A 248 -6.38 9.24 11.35
CA ASP A 248 -7.09 8.96 12.60
C ASP A 248 -6.76 9.97 13.72
N ARG A 249 -5.59 10.59 13.66
CA ARG A 249 -5.13 11.66 14.57
C ARG A 249 -5.03 13.03 13.89
N ASN A 250 -5.46 13.16 12.64
CA ASN A 250 -5.26 14.33 11.77
C ASN A 250 -3.78 14.67 11.51
N THR A 251 -2.89 13.70 11.58
CA THR A 251 -1.45 13.88 11.36
C THR A 251 -0.88 13.07 10.19
N GLY A 252 -1.73 12.49 9.36
CA GLY A 252 -1.32 11.65 8.21
C GLY A 252 -0.41 12.37 7.23
N THR A 253 -0.66 13.66 6.93
CA THR A 253 0.24 14.47 6.11
C THR A 253 1.61 14.63 6.77
N ALA A 254 1.67 14.95 8.06
CA ALA A 254 2.93 15.05 8.79
C ALA A 254 3.67 13.70 8.84
N ALA A 255 2.95 12.60 9.07
CA ALA A 255 3.53 11.25 9.05
C ALA A 255 4.18 10.93 7.69
N THR A 256 3.51 11.32 6.59
CA THR A 256 4.03 11.16 5.24
C THR A 256 5.28 11.99 4.99
N GLU A 257 5.26 13.28 5.32
CA GLU A 257 6.42 14.18 5.13
C GLU A 257 7.64 13.69 5.92
N LEU A 258 7.45 13.33 7.18
CA LEU A 258 8.53 12.79 8.01
C LEU A 258 9.00 11.41 7.51
N GLY A 259 8.09 10.57 7.00
CA GLY A 259 8.42 9.29 6.39
C GLY A 259 9.24 9.43 5.10
N LEU A 260 8.99 10.48 4.30
CA LEU A 260 9.82 10.83 3.14
C LEU A 260 11.23 11.27 3.57
N LEU A 261 11.35 12.11 4.60
CA LEU A 261 12.65 12.45 5.20
C LEU A 261 13.37 11.20 5.72
N ALA A 262 12.62 10.22 6.23
CA ALA A 262 13.12 8.95 6.74
C ALA A 262 13.60 7.98 5.63
N GLY A 263 13.38 8.32 4.35
CA GLY A 263 13.96 7.61 3.21
C GLY A 263 12.97 6.85 2.34
N ALA A 264 11.68 7.14 2.44
CA ALA A 264 10.69 6.62 1.49
C ALA A 264 10.83 7.29 0.11
N ASP A 265 10.40 6.58 -0.92
CA ASP A 265 10.53 6.98 -2.33
C ASP A 265 9.19 7.38 -2.95
N ARG A 266 8.08 6.89 -2.40
CA ARG A 266 6.75 6.94 -3.00
C ARG A 266 5.69 7.17 -1.93
N VAL A 267 4.59 7.77 -2.31
CA VAL A 267 3.42 8.00 -1.44
C VAL A 267 2.13 7.59 -2.13
N GLU A 268 1.19 7.10 -1.33
CA GLU A 268 -0.19 6.83 -1.72
C GLU A 268 -1.12 7.72 -0.91
N GLY A 269 -2.14 8.27 -1.56
CA GLY A 269 -3.13 9.09 -0.89
C GLY A 269 -4.28 9.44 -1.81
N THR A 270 -5.23 10.19 -1.29
CA THR A 270 -6.38 10.68 -2.06
C THR A 270 -6.29 12.17 -2.28
N LEU A 271 -6.81 12.67 -3.40
CA LEU A 271 -6.66 14.07 -3.81
C LEU A 271 -7.22 15.06 -2.76
N PHE A 272 -8.30 14.67 -2.07
CA PHE A 272 -8.97 15.49 -1.06
C PHE A 272 -9.02 14.88 0.34
N GLY A 273 -8.27 13.82 0.60
CA GLY A 273 -8.23 13.15 1.89
C GLY A 273 -9.37 12.17 2.14
N ASN A 274 -10.14 11.80 1.11
CA ASN A 274 -11.20 10.79 1.24
C ASN A 274 -10.61 9.43 1.60
N GLY A 275 -11.29 8.67 2.46
CA GLY A 275 -10.84 7.35 2.88
C GLY A 275 -11.62 6.83 4.05
N GLU A 276 -11.25 5.65 4.54
CA GLU A 276 -11.90 5.05 5.68
C GLU A 276 -11.75 5.91 6.94
N ARG A 277 -12.76 5.85 7.81
CA ARG A 277 -12.83 6.56 9.09
C ARG A 277 -12.67 8.08 8.93
N THR A 278 -11.50 8.63 9.21
CA THR A 278 -11.14 10.05 9.09
C THR A 278 -10.46 10.41 7.77
N GLY A 279 -10.22 9.41 6.91
CA GLY A 279 -9.66 9.57 5.58
C GLY A 279 -8.18 9.27 5.46
N ASN A 280 -7.68 9.40 4.23
CA ASN A 280 -6.27 9.31 3.88
C ASN A 280 -5.56 10.65 4.05
N GLN A 281 -4.25 10.64 3.98
CA GLN A 281 -3.48 11.87 3.77
C GLN A 281 -3.96 12.61 2.52
N ILE A 282 -3.88 13.94 2.55
CA ILE A 282 -4.31 14.79 1.45
C ILE A 282 -3.21 14.84 0.38
N GLY A 283 -3.48 14.28 -0.80
CA GLY A 283 -2.52 14.16 -1.88
C GLY A 283 -1.94 15.48 -2.37
N ARG A 284 -2.78 16.46 -2.59
CA ARG A 284 -2.34 17.77 -3.09
C ARG A 284 -1.38 18.54 -2.17
N ALA A 285 -1.17 18.11 -0.93
CA ALA A 285 -0.19 18.72 -0.05
C ALA A 285 1.26 18.45 -0.49
N HIS A 286 1.47 17.45 -1.37
CA HIS A 286 2.80 16.99 -1.81
C HIS A 286 3.03 17.19 -3.32
N VAL A 287 2.10 17.84 -4.03
CA VAL A 287 2.18 18.10 -5.48
C VAL A 287 2.67 19.51 -5.75
#